data_4e1d80115f93a59a4d335e3ca3387364
#
_entry.id   4e1d80115f93a59a4d335e3ca3387364
#
_cell.length_a   1.000
_cell.length_b   1.000
_cell.length_c   1.000
_cell.angle_alpha   90.00
_cell.angle_beta   90.00
_cell.angle_gamma   90.00
#
_symmetry.space_group_name_H-M   'P 1'
#
loop_
_entity.id
_entity.type
_entity.pdbx_description
1 polymer ?
#
loop_
_entity_poly.entity_id
_entity_poly.type
_entity_poly.pdbx_seq_one_letter_code
_entity_poly.pdbx_strand_id
1 'polypeptide(L)'
;MSSSSAAPGRGDGAEKPPMRDALVAAAFRLFLERGYEQTTVDDVVALAGVGRRSFFRCFPSKDDVVFPDHERCLADMTAFLAAGADDEPVRRVCAAARPVLRMHAENPAFSVQRYRLTESVPGLRAYESSVVRRYERAPAGYLRARFAGPRDGALRADVIAAVVAAHHNALRSWLRSDGKGDAEAAVDHALGQVRAAFGAGPVAAAGKGPEDVVVVVSRRGAPLWRVVQELETALGRG
;
A
#
# COMPACT_ATOMS: atom_id res chain seq x y z
N MET A 1 55.85 5.59 -44.30
CA MET A 1 54.73 4.66 -44.56
C MET A 1 54.42 3.92 -43.24
N SER A 2 53.49 4.43 -42.45
CA SER A 2 53.15 3.84 -41.15
C SER A 2 51.69 3.54 -41.16
N SER A 3 51.37 2.24 -41.18
CA SER A 3 50.00 1.73 -41.14
C SER A 3 49.47 1.75 -39.71
N SER A 4 48.53 2.62 -39.45
CA SER A 4 47.77 2.61 -38.19
C SER A 4 46.67 1.55 -38.25
N SER A 5 46.84 0.50 -37.45
CA SER A 5 45.80 -0.53 -37.23
C SER A 5 44.80 -0.04 -36.22
N ALA A 6 43.59 0.22 -36.65
CA ALA A 6 42.46 0.52 -35.78
C ALA A 6 41.97 -0.75 -35.10
N ALA A 7 41.95 -0.78 -33.77
CA ALA A 7 41.34 -1.85 -32.99
C ALA A 7 39.80 -1.79 -33.09
N PRO A 8 39.08 -2.94 -33.16
CA PRO A 8 37.65 -2.96 -33.17
C PRO A 8 37.08 -2.55 -31.77
N GLY A 9 36.11 -1.66 -31.81
CA GLY A 9 35.39 -1.15 -30.63
C GLY A 9 34.82 -2.28 -29.78
N ARG A 10 34.99 -2.15 -28.46
CA ARG A 10 34.35 -2.98 -27.44
C ARG A 10 32.84 -2.79 -27.57
N GLY A 11 32.18 -3.87 -27.85
CA GLY A 11 30.72 -3.93 -27.84
C GLY A 11 30.18 -3.47 -26.49
N ASP A 12 29.15 -2.68 -26.58
CA ASP A 12 28.30 -2.17 -25.50
C ASP A 12 27.80 -3.35 -24.65
N GLY A 13 28.51 -3.62 -23.55
CA GLY A 13 28.11 -4.64 -22.57
C GLY A 13 26.98 -4.10 -21.72
N ALA A 14 25.76 -4.22 -22.20
CA ALA A 14 24.59 -3.97 -21.36
C ALA A 14 24.77 -4.74 -20.03
N GLU A 15 24.92 -4.02 -18.94
CA GLU A 15 25.11 -4.57 -17.62
C GLU A 15 23.98 -5.57 -17.33
N LYS A 16 24.35 -6.82 -17.02
CA LYS A 16 23.36 -7.88 -16.81
C LYS A 16 22.48 -7.49 -15.62
N PRO A 17 21.15 -7.43 -15.77
CA PRO A 17 20.27 -7.01 -14.69
C PRO A 17 20.50 -7.86 -13.44
N PRO A 18 20.30 -7.30 -12.23
CA PRO A 18 20.36 -8.07 -11.00
C PRO A 18 19.55 -9.37 -11.12
N MET A 19 20.07 -10.47 -10.60
CA MET A 19 19.44 -11.81 -10.74
C MET A 19 17.97 -11.81 -10.34
N ARG A 20 17.59 -11.04 -9.32
CA ARG A 20 16.20 -10.90 -8.87
C ARG A 20 15.32 -10.30 -9.97
N ASP A 21 15.78 -9.25 -10.62
CA ASP A 21 15.03 -8.56 -11.68
C ASP A 21 14.93 -9.43 -12.93
N ALA A 22 15.97 -10.19 -13.25
CA ALA A 22 15.92 -11.18 -14.33
C ALA A 22 14.88 -12.27 -14.10
N LEU A 23 14.75 -12.75 -12.85
CA LEU A 23 13.70 -13.72 -12.46
C LEU A 23 12.30 -13.14 -12.57
N VAL A 24 12.10 -11.89 -12.11
CA VAL A 24 10.80 -11.20 -12.21
C VAL A 24 10.42 -11.01 -13.67
N ALA A 25 11.34 -10.51 -14.51
CA ALA A 25 11.09 -10.30 -15.94
C ALA A 25 10.74 -11.60 -16.66
N ALA A 26 11.49 -12.69 -16.39
CA ALA A 26 11.23 -14.02 -16.94
C ALA A 26 9.85 -14.56 -16.52
N ALA A 27 9.53 -14.43 -15.24
CA ALA A 27 8.24 -14.89 -14.70
C ALA A 27 7.06 -14.14 -15.35
N PHE A 28 7.09 -12.81 -15.36
CA PHE A 28 6.01 -12.01 -15.95
C PHE A 28 5.85 -12.26 -17.44
N ARG A 29 6.95 -12.42 -18.18
CA ARG A 29 6.89 -12.83 -19.58
C ARG A 29 6.13 -14.12 -19.75
N LEU A 30 6.45 -15.17 -18.99
CA LEU A 30 5.79 -16.47 -19.06
C LEU A 30 4.33 -16.42 -18.59
N PHE A 31 4.04 -15.67 -17.53
CA PHE A 31 2.67 -15.48 -17.04
C PHE A 31 1.76 -14.84 -18.09
N LEU A 32 2.28 -13.89 -18.86
CA LEU A 32 1.55 -13.24 -19.94
C LEU A 32 1.41 -14.10 -21.19
N GLU A 33 2.45 -14.91 -21.53
CA GLU A 33 2.46 -15.77 -22.72
C GLU A 33 1.66 -17.05 -22.54
N ARG A 34 1.74 -17.68 -21.36
CA ARG A 34 1.21 -19.03 -21.11
C ARG A 34 0.17 -19.09 -20.01
N GLY A 35 0.01 -18.03 -19.23
CA GLY A 35 -0.81 -17.99 -18.03
C GLY A 35 -0.04 -18.38 -16.75
N TYR A 36 -0.55 -17.86 -15.63
CA TYR A 36 0.07 -18.07 -14.33
C TYR A 36 0.12 -19.55 -13.93
N GLU A 37 -1.02 -20.25 -14.03
CA GLU A 37 -1.13 -21.65 -13.56
C GLU A 37 -0.23 -22.61 -14.35
N GLN A 38 -0.06 -22.39 -15.65
CA GLN A 38 0.74 -23.21 -16.55
C GLN A 38 2.24 -22.94 -16.47
N THR A 39 2.65 -21.88 -15.77
CA THR A 39 4.05 -21.51 -15.61
C THR A 39 4.61 -22.12 -14.33
N THR A 40 5.68 -22.90 -14.45
CA THR A 40 6.40 -23.48 -13.31
C THR A 40 7.63 -22.67 -12.92
N VAL A 41 8.15 -22.89 -11.71
CA VAL A 41 9.45 -22.31 -11.29
C VAL A 41 10.58 -22.77 -12.23
N ASP A 42 10.52 -24.00 -12.73
CA ASP A 42 11.54 -24.53 -13.64
C ASP A 42 11.53 -23.80 -15.00
N ASP A 43 10.36 -23.43 -15.52
CA ASP A 43 10.27 -22.58 -16.72
C ASP A 43 10.89 -21.21 -16.48
N VAL A 44 10.60 -20.59 -15.33
CA VAL A 44 11.12 -19.27 -14.98
C VAL A 44 12.65 -19.27 -14.89
N VAL A 45 13.24 -20.24 -14.18
CA VAL A 45 14.70 -20.32 -14.02
C VAL A 45 15.40 -20.66 -15.33
N ALA A 46 14.79 -21.50 -16.17
CA ALA A 46 15.31 -21.82 -17.49
C ALA A 46 15.37 -20.56 -18.37
N LEU A 47 14.29 -19.77 -18.40
CA LEU A 47 14.24 -18.52 -19.16
C LEU A 47 15.19 -17.45 -18.60
N ALA A 48 15.32 -17.34 -17.28
CA ALA A 48 16.24 -16.41 -16.63
C ALA A 48 17.73 -16.83 -16.72
N GLY A 49 18.02 -18.06 -17.14
CA GLY A 49 19.39 -18.58 -17.21
C GLY A 49 20.03 -18.78 -15.85
N VAL A 50 19.25 -19.16 -14.83
CA VAL A 50 19.72 -19.37 -13.45
C VAL A 50 19.27 -20.75 -12.91
N GLY A 51 19.87 -21.19 -11.81
CA GLY A 51 19.47 -22.44 -11.18
C GLY A 51 18.26 -22.29 -10.22
N ARG A 52 17.50 -23.36 -10.04
CA ARG A 52 16.35 -23.45 -9.11
C ARG A 52 16.70 -22.97 -7.68
N ARG A 53 17.89 -23.29 -7.18
CA ARG A 53 18.36 -22.82 -5.86
C ARG A 53 18.47 -21.29 -5.79
N SER A 54 18.86 -20.65 -6.89
CA SER A 54 18.93 -19.19 -6.98
C SER A 54 17.57 -18.52 -6.93
N PHE A 55 16.54 -19.17 -7.50
CA PHE A 55 15.15 -18.73 -7.38
C PHE A 55 14.71 -18.69 -5.91
N PHE A 56 14.82 -19.82 -5.20
CA PHE A 56 14.36 -19.93 -3.81
C PHE A 56 15.18 -19.10 -2.82
N ARG A 57 16.38 -18.67 -3.19
CA ARG A 57 17.11 -17.65 -2.43
C ARG A 57 16.51 -16.26 -2.56
N CYS A 58 15.89 -15.93 -3.70
CA CYS A 58 15.27 -14.64 -3.97
C CYS A 58 13.79 -14.59 -3.59
N PHE A 59 13.09 -15.70 -3.77
CA PHE A 59 11.63 -15.79 -3.64
C PHE A 59 11.24 -17.11 -2.98
N PRO A 60 10.54 -17.08 -1.83
CA PRO A 60 10.07 -18.29 -1.16
C PRO A 60 9.12 -19.14 -2.00
N SER A 61 8.30 -18.50 -2.85
CA SER A 61 7.31 -19.17 -3.70
C SER A 61 7.17 -18.49 -5.06
N LYS A 62 6.40 -19.10 -5.96
CA LYS A 62 6.01 -18.49 -7.24
C LYS A 62 5.15 -17.24 -7.04
N ASP A 63 4.32 -17.22 -6.00
CA ASP A 63 3.48 -16.06 -5.67
C ASP A 63 4.32 -14.85 -5.29
N ASP A 64 5.44 -15.05 -4.58
CA ASP A 64 6.35 -13.97 -4.17
C ASP A 64 6.99 -13.22 -5.35
N VAL A 65 7.15 -13.89 -6.49
CA VAL A 65 7.67 -13.25 -7.71
C VAL A 65 6.70 -12.20 -8.27
N VAL A 66 5.40 -12.39 -8.04
CA VAL A 66 4.36 -11.41 -8.45
C VAL A 66 4.43 -10.15 -7.58
N PHE A 67 4.95 -10.28 -6.36
CA PHE A 67 5.03 -9.19 -5.38
C PHE A 67 6.48 -8.93 -4.93
N PRO A 68 7.41 -8.63 -5.85
CA PRO A 68 8.85 -8.69 -5.57
C PRO A 68 9.33 -7.66 -4.53
N ASP A 69 8.68 -6.49 -4.43
CA ASP A 69 9.17 -5.37 -3.63
C ASP A 69 8.50 -5.25 -2.25
N HIS A 70 7.52 -6.10 -1.94
CA HIS A 70 6.71 -5.95 -0.73
C HIS A 70 7.51 -6.13 0.57
N GLU A 71 8.48 -7.05 0.62
CA GLU A 71 9.31 -7.23 1.82
C GLU A 71 10.13 -5.98 2.14
N ARG A 72 10.76 -5.39 1.13
CA ARG A 72 11.54 -4.16 1.27
C ARG A 72 10.63 -3.01 1.70
N CYS A 73 9.50 -2.84 1.03
CA CYS A 73 8.55 -1.78 1.34
C CYS A 73 7.97 -1.90 2.77
N LEU A 74 7.70 -3.13 3.23
CA LEU A 74 7.26 -3.39 4.61
C LEU A 74 8.36 -3.06 5.63
N ALA A 75 9.61 -3.38 5.33
CA ALA A 75 10.75 -3.03 6.18
C ALA A 75 10.91 -1.51 6.27
N ASP A 76 10.83 -0.79 5.14
CA ASP A 76 10.93 0.67 5.08
C ASP A 76 9.78 1.34 5.86
N MET A 77 8.54 0.86 5.71
CA MET A 77 7.39 1.31 6.48
C MET A 77 7.62 1.13 7.99
N THR A 78 8.10 -0.05 8.39
CA THR A 78 8.35 -0.38 9.81
C THR A 78 9.44 0.53 10.39
N ALA A 79 10.53 0.73 9.66
CA ALA A 79 11.62 1.63 10.07
C ALA A 79 11.13 3.08 10.17
N PHE A 80 10.33 3.55 9.21
CA PHE A 80 9.73 4.88 9.24
C PHE A 80 8.85 5.08 10.49
N LEU A 81 7.99 4.11 10.83
CA LEU A 81 7.14 4.18 12.03
C LEU A 81 7.97 4.18 13.31
N ALA A 82 9.05 3.41 13.36
CA ALA A 82 9.94 3.32 14.53
C ALA A 82 10.74 4.59 14.76
N ALA A 83 11.14 5.31 13.71
CA ALA A 83 12.01 6.48 13.79
C ALA A 83 11.34 7.74 14.35
N GLY A 84 10.00 7.79 14.51
CA GLY A 84 9.29 8.99 14.92
C GLY A 84 8.78 8.96 16.35
N ALA A 85 9.15 9.96 17.16
CA ALA A 85 8.72 10.10 18.54
C ALA A 85 7.59 11.14 18.74
N ASP A 86 7.56 12.22 17.96
CA ASP A 86 6.81 13.45 18.30
C ASP A 86 5.68 13.82 17.30
N ASP A 87 5.43 12.97 16.29
CA ASP A 87 4.39 13.25 15.31
C ASP A 87 3.01 12.81 15.83
N GLU A 88 2.00 13.54 15.37
CA GLU A 88 0.60 13.15 15.54
C GLU A 88 0.41 11.73 14.97
N PRO A 89 -0.08 10.75 15.78
CA PRO A 89 -0.02 9.33 15.43
C PRO A 89 -0.76 8.96 14.13
N VAL A 90 -1.92 9.55 13.88
CA VAL A 90 -2.71 9.28 12.66
C VAL A 90 -2.01 9.83 11.44
N ARG A 91 -1.44 11.04 11.52
CA ARG A 91 -0.65 11.63 10.44
C ARG A 91 0.54 10.75 10.07
N ARG A 92 1.23 10.20 11.09
CA ARG A 92 2.37 9.33 10.85
C ARG A 92 1.98 8.01 10.20
N VAL A 93 0.89 7.39 10.62
CA VAL A 93 0.37 6.16 9.96
C VAL A 93 -0.05 6.44 8.51
N CYS A 94 -0.70 7.57 8.24
CA CYS A 94 -1.00 7.98 6.86
C CYS A 94 0.29 8.19 6.04
N ALA A 95 1.31 8.84 6.62
CA ALA A 95 2.59 9.03 5.94
C ALA A 95 3.33 7.71 5.67
N ALA A 96 3.19 6.72 6.57
CA ALA A 96 3.77 5.39 6.42
C ALA A 96 3.19 4.57 5.25
N ALA A 97 2.01 4.94 4.71
CA ALA A 97 1.43 4.31 3.54
C ALA A 97 2.05 4.78 2.20
N ARG A 98 2.73 5.93 2.19
CA ARG A 98 3.33 6.52 0.97
C ARG A 98 4.40 5.65 0.28
N PRO A 99 5.31 4.97 0.99
CA PRO A 99 6.26 4.05 0.35
C PRO A 99 5.59 2.97 -0.50
N VAL A 100 4.42 2.46 -0.08
CA VAL A 100 3.66 1.47 -0.85
C VAL A 100 3.20 2.06 -2.19
N LEU A 101 2.70 3.30 -2.18
CA LEU A 101 2.33 3.98 -3.42
C LEU A 101 3.53 4.21 -4.34
N ARG A 102 4.64 4.71 -3.80
CA ARG A 102 5.86 4.98 -4.58
C ARG A 102 6.38 3.73 -5.26
N MET A 103 6.42 2.61 -4.56
CA MET A 103 6.77 1.31 -5.14
C MET A 103 5.94 0.98 -6.39
N HIS A 104 4.64 1.29 -6.39
CA HIS A 104 3.79 1.10 -7.56
C HIS A 104 4.02 2.16 -8.65
N ALA A 105 4.27 3.40 -8.27
CA ALA A 105 4.45 4.53 -9.18
C ALA A 105 5.84 4.54 -9.87
N GLU A 106 6.86 3.92 -9.27
CA GLU A 106 8.19 3.77 -9.87
C GLU A 106 8.16 3.01 -11.21
N ASN A 107 7.26 2.02 -11.35
CA ASN A 107 7.05 1.30 -12.60
C ASN A 107 5.55 1.07 -12.86
N PRO A 108 4.84 2.06 -13.43
CA PRO A 108 3.41 1.99 -13.67
C PRO A 108 2.99 0.83 -14.55
N ALA A 109 3.74 0.58 -15.63
CA ALA A 109 3.43 -0.49 -16.58
C ALA A 109 3.47 -1.87 -15.90
N PHE A 110 4.50 -2.14 -15.11
CA PHE A 110 4.64 -3.36 -14.33
C PHE A 110 3.50 -3.48 -13.28
N SER A 111 3.19 -2.40 -12.58
CA SER A 111 2.14 -2.36 -11.57
C SER A 111 0.75 -2.64 -12.16
N VAL A 112 0.46 -2.13 -13.34
CA VAL A 112 -0.79 -2.43 -14.06
C VAL A 112 -0.83 -3.90 -14.53
N GLN A 113 0.27 -4.43 -15.06
CA GLN A 113 0.35 -5.84 -15.45
C GLN A 113 0.13 -6.77 -14.24
N ARG A 114 0.79 -6.47 -13.12
CA ARG A 114 0.62 -7.20 -11.87
C ARG A 114 -0.82 -7.14 -11.38
N TYR A 115 -1.43 -5.97 -11.36
CA TYR A 115 -2.83 -5.79 -10.97
C TYR A 115 -3.77 -6.64 -11.81
N ARG A 116 -3.64 -6.61 -13.14
CA ARG A 116 -4.47 -7.41 -14.06
C ARG A 116 -4.28 -8.92 -13.84
N LEU A 117 -3.04 -9.36 -13.64
CA LEU A 117 -2.73 -10.74 -13.33
C LEU A 117 -3.37 -11.17 -12.02
N THR A 118 -3.24 -10.36 -10.97
CA THR A 118 -3.83 -10.63 -9.64
C THR A 118 -5.35 -10.70 -9.71
N GLU A 119 -6.00 -9.80 -10.47
CA GLU A 119 -7.46 -9.84 -10.66
C GLU A 119 -7.94 -11.09 -11.42
N SER A 120 -7.13 -11.62 -12.33
CA SER A 120 -7.50 -12.79 -13.13
C SER A 120 -7.28 -14.13 -12.43
N VAL A 121 -6.41 -14.20 -11.41
CA VAL A 121 -6.01 -15.44 -10.72
C VAL A 121 -6.52 -15.44 -9.26
N PRO A 122 -7.53 -16.27 -8.90
CA PRO A 122 -8.09 -16.28 -7.55
C PRO A 122 -7.07 -16.53 -6.44
N GLY A 123 -6.07 -17.41 -6.67
CA GLY A 123 -5.00 -17.69 -5.72
C GLY A 123 -4.14 -16.45 -5.42
N LEU A 124 -3.82 -15.64 -6.44
CA LEU A 124 -3.06 -14.41 -6.27
C LEU A 124 -3.86 -13.33 -5.52
N ARG A 125 -5.17 -13.25 -5.69
CA ARG A 125 -6.02 -12.35 -4.89
C ARG A 125 -5.99 -12.72 -3.40
N ALA A 126 -6.06 -14.02 -3.10
CA ALA A 126 -5.95 -14.49 -1.73
C ALA A 126 -4.55 -14.20 -1.14
N TYR A 127 -3.50 -14.37 -1.94
CA TYR A 127 -2.14 -14.04 -1.56
C TYR A 127 -1.97 -12.53 -1.31
N GLU A 128 -2.43 -11.66 -2.22
CA GLU A 128 -2.45 -10.19 -2.05
C GLU A 128 -3.11 -9.79 -0.74
N SER A 129 -4.26 -10.38 -0.42
CA SER A 129 -4.96 -10.13 0.84
C SER A 129 -4.11 -10.51 2.07
N SER A 130 -3.29 -11.55 1.97
CA SER A 130 -2.35 -11.93 3.02
C SER A 130 -1.21 -10.91 3.18
N VAL A 131 -0.73 -10.37 2.06
CA VAL A 131 0.28 -9.30 2.02
C VAL A 131 -0.27 -8.02 2.67
N VAL A 132 -1.49 -7.60 2.32
CA VAL A 132 -2.15 -6.42 2.93
C VAL A 132 -2.24 -6.57 4.45
N ARG A 133 -2.65 -7.74 4.96
CA ARG A 133 -2.66 -7.98 6.42
C ARG A 133 -1.28 -7.84 7.10
N ARG A 134 -0.21 -8.09 6.37
CA ARG A 134 1.15 -7.86 6.90
C ARG A 134 1.45 -6.37 7.04
N TYR A 135 1.01 -5.55 6.09
CA TYR A 135 1.12 -4.09 6.16
C TYR A 135 0.29 -3.47 7.30
N GLU A 136 -0.79 -4.10 7.73
CA GLU A 136 -1.61 -3.64 8.85
C GLU A 136 -0.89 -3.80 10.21
N ARG A 137 0.01 -4.76 10.35
CA ARG A 137 0.67 -5.11 11.63
C ARG A 137 1.60 -4.01 12.14
N ALA A 138 2.37 -3.37 11.26
CA ALA A 138 3.33 -2.32 11.67
C ALA A 138 2.61 -1.08 12.22
N PRO A 139 1.63 -0.47 11.51
CA PRO A 139 0.85 0.64 12.07
C PRO A 139 0.01 0.22 13.29
N ALA A 140 -0.49 -1.03 13.34
CA ALA A 140 -1.20 -1.52 14.53
C ALA A 140 -0.29 -1.54 15.78
N GLY A 141 0.94 -2.00 15.64
CA GLY A 141 1.93 -1.98 16.72
C GLY A 141 2.27 -0.55 17.14
N TYR A 142 2.49 0.32 16.18
CA TYR A 142 2.79 1.72 16.41
C TYR A 142 1.65 2.45 17.16
N LEU A 143 0.40 2.31 16.70
CA LEU A 143 -0.76 2.94 17.34
C LEU A 143 -1.03 2.36 18.74
N ARG A 144 -0.79 1.06 18.93
CA ARG A 144 -0.94 0.43 20.26
C ARG A 144 -0.03 1.05 21.32
N ALA A 145 1.17 1.45 20.92
CA ALA A 145 2.11 2.11 21.82
C ALA A 145 1.72 3.55 22.15
N ARG A 146 0.94 4.23 21.28
CA ARG A 146 0.53 5.65 21.44
C ARG A 146 -0.85 5.79 22.06
N PHE A 147 -1.77 4.94 21.67
CA PHE A 147 -3.14 4.89 22.21
C PHE A 147 -3.25 3.68 23.14
N ALA A 148 -2.81 3.85 24.39
CA ALA A 148 -2.73 2.77 25.38
C ALA A 148 -3.96 2.68 26.30
N GLY A 149 -4.93 3.61 26.16
CA GLY A 149 -6.13 3.66 26.98
C GLY A 149 -7.07 2.49 26.75
N PRO A 150 -7.86 2.11 27.75
CA PRO A 150 -8.78 0.97 27.65
C PRO A 150 -9.85 1.14 26.57
N ARG A 151 -10.19 2.39 26.20
CA ARG A 151 -11.21 2.72 25.17
C ARG A 151 -10.60 2.91 23.76
N ASP A 152 -9.28 2.94 23.60
CA ASP A 152 -8.61 3.26 22.36
C ASP A 152 -8.52 2.08 21.38
N GLY A 153 -8.96 0.89 21.79
CA GLY A 153 -8.90 -0.32 20.98
C GLY A 153 -9.68 -0.20 19.67
N ALA A 154 -10.92 0.31 19.74
CA ALA A 154 -11.77 0.55 18.58
C ALA A 154 -11.18 1.63 17.68
N LEU A 155 -10.77 2.78 18.25
CA LEU A 155 -10.15 3.87 17.49
C LEU A 155 -8.93 3.41 16.70
N ARG A 156 -8.05 2.60 17.32
CA ARG A 156 -6.89 2.03 16.63
C ARG A 156 -7.28 1.18 15.43
N ALA A 157 -8.28 0.32 15.58
CA ALA A 157 -8.77 -0.53 14.51
C ALA A 157 -9.40 0.30 13.39
N ASP A 158 -10.21 1.29 13.73
CA ASP A 158 -10.90 2.16 12.77
C ASP A 158 -9.90 3.00 11.96
N VAL A 159 -8.86 3.55 12.61
CA VAL A 159 -7.78 4.29 11.91
C VAL A 159 -7.05 3.38 10.92
N ILE A 160 -6.68 2.17 11.32
CA ILE A 160 -5.98 1.24 10.44
C ILE A 160 -6.87 0.87 9.25
N ALA A 161 -8.12 0.50 9.51
CA ALA A 161 -9.07 0.14 8.46
C ALA A 161 -9.29 1.30 7.47
N ALA A 162 -9.44 2.53 7.98
CA ALA A 162 -9.63 3.72 7.16
C ALA A 162 -8.40 4.03 6.30
N VAL A 163 -7.18 3.95 6.85
CA VAL A 163 -5.93 4.17 6.09
C VAL A 163 -5.76 3.13 5.00
N VAL A 164 -5.96 1.85 5.32
CA VAL A 164 -5.86 0.75 4.34
C VAL A 164 -6.90 0.89 3.25
N ALA A 165 -8.16 1.16 3.60
CA ALA A 165 -9.25 1.34 2.63
C ALA A 165 -9.00 2.56 1.72
N ALA A 166 -8.62 3.70 2.29
CA ALA A 166 -8.36 4.93 1.53
C ALA A 166 -7.19 4.74 0.54
N HIS A 167 -6.06 4.23 1.02
CA HIS A 167 -4.90 3.93 0.19
C HIS A 167 -5.23 2.92 -0.91
N HIS A 168 -5.86 1.79 -0.55
CA HIS A 168 -6.18 0.71 -1.47
C HIS A 168 -7.16 1.16 -2.57
N ASN A 169 -8.21 1.91 -2.20
CA ASN A 169 -9.18 2.42 -3.16
C ASN A 169 -8.54 3.41 -4.15
N ALA A 170 -7.71 4.34 -3.67
CA ALA A 170 -7.01 5.29 -4.52
C ALA A 170 -6.02 4.59 -5.47
N LEU A 171 -5.21 3.67 -4.94
CA LEU A 171 -4.28 2.87 -5.73
C LEU A 171 -4.98 2.02 -6.79
N ARG A 172 -6.04 1.28 -6.42
CA ARG A 172 -6.82 0.47 -7.38
C ARG A 172 -7.52 1.31 -8.44
N SER A 173 -7.99 2.50 -8.09
CA SER A 173 -8.57 3.42 -9.07
C SER A 173 -7.53 3.84 -10.10
N TRP A 174 -6.32 4.19 -9.66
CA TRP A 174 -5.21 4.53 -10.54
C TRP A 174 -4.76 3.34 -11.42
N LEU A 175 -4.65 2.13 -10.86
CA LEU A 175 -4.31 0.92 -11.62
C LEU A 175 -5.38 0.57 -12.67
N ARG A 176 -6.66 0.76 -12.37
CA ARG A 176 -7.77 0.59 -13.32
C ARG A 176 -7.77 1.61 -14.44
N SER A 177 -7.21 2.80 -14.23
CA SER A 177 -7.00 3.81 -15.27
C SER A 177 -5.72 3.58 -16.07
N ASP A 178 -5.14 2.36 -16.03
CA ASP A 178 -3.88 1.98 -16.67
C ASP A 178 -2.67 2.80 -16.18
N GLY A 179 -2.68 3.18 -14.92
CA GLY A 179 -1.63 3.99 -14.34
C GLY A 179 -1.63 5.44 -14.80
N LYS A 180 -2.74 5.92 -15.36
CA LYS A 180 -2.89 7.31 -15.84
C LYS A 180 -3.29 8.24 -14.69
N GLY A 181 -2.81 9.48 -14.76
CA GLY A 181 -3.07 10.50 -13.74
C GLY A 181 -2.05 10.49 -12.60
N ASP A 182 -2.27 11.39 -11.66
CA ASP A 182 -1.40 11.58 -10.51
C ASP A 182 -1.83 10.66 -9.36
N ALA A 183 -1.11 9.55 -9.19
CA ALA A 183 -1.33 8.60 -8.13
C ALA A 183 -1.03 9.19 -6.74
N GLU A 184 -0.01 10.05 -6.63
CA GLU A 184 0.36 10.67 -5.34
C GLU A 184 -0.73 11.63 -4.89
N ALA A 185 -1.24 12.50 -5.76
CA ALA A 185 -2.34 13.40 -5.44
C ALA A 185 -3.61 12.64 -5.05
N ALA A 186 -3.95 11.54 -5.73
CA ALA A 186 -5.12 10.73 -5.42
C ALA A 186 -5.03 10.07 -4.02
N VAL A 187 -3.87 9.50 -3.68
CA VAL A 187 -3.64 8.89 -2.37
C VAL A 187 -3.53 9.95 -1.27
N ASP A 188 -2.85 11.06 -1.52
CA ASP A 188 -2.75 12.15 -0.56
C ASP A 188 -4.12 12.78 -0.25
N HIS A 189 -4.99 12.92 -1.25
CA HIS A 189 -6.37 13.35 -1.04
C HIS A 189 -7.13 12.36 -0.15
N ALA A 190 -7.09 11.06 -0.47
CA ALA A 190 -7.79 10.03 0.30
C ALA A 190 -7.27 9.93 1.75
N LEU A 191 -5.96 9.96 1.95
CA LEU A 191 -5.36 9.96 3.30
C LEU A 191 -5.59 11.27 4.05
N GLY A 192 -5.75 12.38 3.33
CA GLY A 192 -6.16 13.67 3.88
C GLY A 192 -7.52 13.62 4.56
N GLN A 193 -8.48 12.91 3.95
CA GLN A 193 -9.80 12.68 4.55
C GLN A 193 -9.71 11.84 5.84
N VAL A 194 -8.88 10.79 5.85
CA VAL A 194 -8.64 10.00 7.07
C VAL A 194 -8.03 10.86 8.17
N ARG A 195 -7.07 11.71 7.84
CA ARG A 195 -6.49 12.66 8.81
C ARG A 195 -7.50 13.65 9.34
N ALA A 196 -8.38 14.15 8.50
CA ALA A 196 -9.44 15.06 8.95
C ALA A 196 -10.43 14.35 9.91
N ALA A 197 -10.75 13.08 9.66
CA ALA A 197 -11.68 12.31 10.47
C ALA A 197 -11.09 11.84 11.83
N PHE A 198 -9.80 11.51 11.87
CA PHE A 198 -9.17 10.85 13.03
C PHE A 198 -7.96 11.62 13.59
N GLY A 199 -7.47 12.63 12.89
CA GLY A 199 -6.22 13.33 13.22
C GLY A 199 -6.37 14.39 14.30
N ALA A 200 -7.58 14.85 14.60
CA ALA A 200 -7.84 15.46 15.88
C ALA A 200 -7.85 14.30 16.88
N GLY A 201 -6.74 14.14 17.63
CA GLY A 201 -6.71 13.23 18.79
C GLY A 201 -7.97 13.46 19.63
N PRO A 202 -8.30 12.57 20.59
CA PRO A 202 -9.39 12.81 21.49
C PRO A 202 -9.22 14.25 21.94
N VAL A 203 -10.16 15.11 21.57
CA VAL A 203 -10.16 16.49 22.02
C VAL A 203 -10.07 16.35 23.53
N ALA A 204 -8.84 16.46 24.04
CA ALA A 204 -8.69 16.83 25.41
C ALA A 204 -9.57 18.05 25.49
N ALA A 205 -10.63 17.98 26.27
CA ALA A 205 -11.55 19.06 26.51
C ALA A 205 -10.73 20.22 27.10
N ALA A 206 -9.95 20.85 26.22
CA ALA A 206 -9.22 22.06 26.49
C ALA A 206 -10.23 23.18 26.24
N GLY A 207 -10.99 23.47 27.28
CA GLY A 207 -11.48 24.79 27.62
C GLY A 207 -12.17 25.56 26.50
N LYS A 208 -13.16 24.95 25.80
CA LYS A 208 -14.23 25.74 25.21
C LYS A 208 -15.48 25.48 26.03
N GLY A 209 -16.16 26.53 26.38
CA GLY A 209 -17.28 26.49 27.32
C GLY A 209 -18.39 25.54 26.91
N PRO A 210 -19.38 25.29 27.79
CA PRO A 210 -20.46 24.35 27.57
C PRO A 210 -21.34 24.66 26.34
N GLU A 211 -21.10 25.77 25.67
CA GLU A 211 -21.86 26.24 24.49
C GLU A 211 -21.52 25.53 23.17
N ASP A 212 -20.40 24.80 23.10
CA ASP A 212 -19.94 24.14 21.87
C ASP A 212 -20.27 22.62 21.80
N VAL A 213 -20.96 22.08 22.79
CA VAL A 213 -21.31 20.66 22.83
C VAL A 213 -22.81 20.47 22.62
N VAL A 214 -23.21 19.95 21.46
CA VAL A 214 -24.58 19.54 21.20
C VAL A 214 -24.70 18.05 21.49
N VAL A 215 -25.45 17.68 22.53
CA VAL A 215 -25.77 16.29 22.86
C VAL A 215 -27.14 15.97 22.30
N VAL A 216 -27.20 15.08 21.31
CA VAL A 216 -28.46 14.60 20.75
C VAL A 216 -28.77 13.23 21.31
N VAL A 217 -29.89 13.11 22.02
CA VAL A 217 -30.39 11.83 22.55
C VAL A 217 -31.52 11.35 21.65
N SER A 218 -31.25 10.32 20.84
CA SER A 218 -32.27 9.70 19.99
C SER A 218 -32.60 8.28 20.47
N ARG A 219 -33.83 7.80 20.14
CA ARG A 219 -34.22 6.42 20.45
C ARG A 219 -33.40 5.43 19.60
N ARG A 220 -33.00 4.33 20.20
CA ARG A 220 -32.32 3.22 19.49
C ARG A 220 -33.26 2.72 18.38
N GLY A 221 -32.78 2.83 17.11
CA GLY A 221 -33.58 2.47 15.93
C GLY A 221 -34.33 3.62 15.28
N ALA A 222 -34.13 4.88 15.72
CA ALA A 222 -34.68 6.02 15.00
C ALA A 222 -34.05 6.09 13.58
N PRO A 223 -34.84 6.36 12.52
CA PRO A 223 -34.33 6.52 11.17
C PRO A 223 -33.36 7.71 11.12
N LEU A 224 -32.26 7.57 10.37
CA LEU A 224 -31.19 8.56 10.29
C LEU A 224 -31.69 9.98 9.93
N TRP A 225 -32.67 10.08 9.03
CA TRP A 225 -33.26 11.35 8.64
C TRP A 225 -33.92 12.11 9.83
N ARG A 226 -34.46 11.41 10.80
CA ARG A 226 -35.05 12.00 11.99
C ARG A 226 -33.98 12.54 12.94
N VAL A 227 -32.88 11.81 13.09
CA VAL A 227 -31.73 12.27 13.88
C VAL A 227 -31.12 13.52 13.27
N VAL A 228 -30.99 13.58 11.95
CA VAL A 228 -30.49 14.76 11.22
C VAL A 228 -31.45 15.93 11.40
N GLN A 229 -32.74 15.74 11.29
CA GLN A 229 -33.75 16.79 11.46
C GLN A 229 -33.79 17.35 12.90
N GLU A 230 -33.60 16.49 13.90
CA GLU A 230 -33.49 16.90 15.32
C GLU A 230 -32.20 17.70 15.56
N LEU A 231 -31.07 17.32 14.90
CA LEU A 231 -29.80 18.04 14.91
C LEU A 231 -29.94 19.43 14.27
N GLU A 232 -30.51 19.52 13.08
CA GLU A 232 -30.73 20.79 12.38
C GLU A 232 -31.64 21.73 13.20
N THR A 233 -32.69 21.17 13.84
CA THR A 233 -33.59 21.94 14.71
C THR A 233 -32.86 22.42 15.98
N ALA A 234 -31.94 21.65 16.52
CA ALA A 234 -31.15 22.03 17.68
C ALA A 234 -30.11 23.10 17.36
N LEU A 235 -29.45 23.00 16.19
CA LEU A 235 -28.44 23.95 15.73
C LEU A 235 -29.03 25.24 15.15
N GLY A 236 -30.24 25.20 14.62
CA GLY A 236 -30.92 26.39 14.04
C GLY A 236 -31.64 27.28 15.05
N ARG A 237 -31.55 27.01 16.35
CA ARG A 237 -32.15 27.82 17.44
C ARG A 237 -31.14 28.68 18.21
N GLY A 238 -29.92 28.82 17.69
CA GLY A 238 -28.85 29.66 18.24
C GLY A 238 -28.74 31.01 17.54
#